data_ad6d73213376b15107d8da894721a455
#
_entry.id   ad6d73213376b15107d8da894721a455
#
_cell.length_a   1.000
_cell.length_b   1.000
_cell.length_c   1.000
_cell.angle_alpha   90.00
_cell.angle_beta   90.00
_cell.angle_gamma   90.00
#
_symmetry.space_group_name_H-M   'P 1'
#
loop_
_entity.id
_entity.type
_entity.pdbx_description
1 polymer ?
#
loop_
_entity_poly.entity_id
_entity_poly.type
_entity_poly.pdbx_seq_one_letter_code
_entity_poly.pdbx_strand_id
1 'polypeptide(L)'
;MVKQMNQTKSIKIAVVGDVHHQWEHEDGEALKHLGVDLVLFVGDFGNESVEVVRAIASLDIPKAAVFGNHDAWYTATDWGRSQCPYDRTQEDWVKQQLDLMGEAHVGYGKRDFPELDVTVVGSRPFTWGGSEWKYADFYRDWFGVESFEESARLIAGAAAEADCENVIFLGHTGPTGLGEAPEDPCGRDWKPLGGDWGDPDFAEGIDRTRSRGKHVPLVTFGHMHHKLRHTKQELRKSLSVSAEGTVYLNAASVPRIIDRER
;
A
#
# COMPACT_ATOMS: atom_id res chain seq x y z
N MET A 1 28.62 35.62 -12.24
CA MET A 1 28.32 34.37 -11.56
C MET A 1 27.11 33.75 -12.24
N VAL A 2 27.30 32.75 -13.08
CA VAL A 2 26.20 32.02 -13.73
C VAL A 2 25.63 31.07 -12.65
N LYS A 3 24.40 31.29 -12.23
CA LYS A 3 23.65 30.28 -11.41
C LYS A 3 23.61 29.00 -12.22
N GLN A 4 24.33 27.97 -11.79
CA GLN A 4 24.07 26.62 -12.24
C GLN A 4 22.58 26.33 -11.90
N MET A 5 21.78 26.22 -12.94
CA MET A 5 20.44 25.62 -12.79
C MET A 5 20.66 24.19 -12.34
N ASN A 6 20.31 23.88 -11.08
CA ASN A 6 20.21 22.49 -10.63
C ASN A 6 19.28 21.79 -11.61
N GLN A 7 19.80 20.85 -12.38
CA GLN A 7 18.97 19.92 -13.12
C GLN A 7 18.14 19.16 -12.08
N THR A 8 16.84 19.37 -12.06
CA THR A 8 15.91 18.55 -11.26
C THR A 8 16.07 17.11 -11.73
N LYS A 9 16.68 16.28 -10.89
CA LYS A 9 16.81 14.84 -11.16
C LYS A 9 15.40 14.25 -11.12
N SER A 10 14.90 13.78 -12.25
CA SER A 10 13.65 13.02 -12.26
C SER A 10 13.92 11.61 -11.73
N ILE A 11 13.05 11.12 -10.85
CA ILE A 11 13.07 9.74 -10.37
C ILE A 11 11.91 8.96 -10.98
N LYS A 12 12.14 7.69 -11.26
CA LYS A 12 11.14 6.77 -11.82
C LYS A 12 10.69 5.80 -10.73
N ILE A 13 9.44 5.95 -10.31
CA ILE A 13 8.83 5.10 -9.30
C ILE A 13 7.83 4.15 -9.97
N ALA A 14 7.97 2.84 -9.73
CA ALA A 14 6.94 1.88 -10.05
C ALA A 14 6.07 1.63 -8.84
N VAL A 15 4.74 1.61 -9.03
CA VAL A 15 3.78 1.20 -8.00
C VAL A 15 3.15 -0.10 -8.43
N VAL A 16 3.24 -1.11 -7.57
CA VAL A 16 2.78 -2.48 -7.83
C VAL A 16 1.76 -2.85 -6.77
N GLY A 17 0.56 -3.20 -7.19
CA GLY A 17 -0.53 -3.52 -6.27
C GLY A 17 -1.30 -4.76 -6.64
N ASP A 18 -1.86 -5.40 -5.60
CA ASP A 18 -2.82 -6.49 -5.71
C ASP A 18 -2.32 -7.61 -6.63
N VAL A 19 -1.14 -8.13 -6.30
CA VAL A 19 -0.42 -9.16 -7.07
C VAL A 19 -1.18 -10.49 -7.08
N HIS A 20 -1.84 -10.87 -5.97
CA HIS A 20 -2.69 -12.06 -5.85
C HIS A 20 -2.06 -13.32 -6.47
N HIS A 21 -0.88 -13.71 -6.01
CA HIS A 21 -0.08 -14.87 -6.48
C HIS A 21 0.44 -14.77 -7.94
N GLN A 22 0.27 -13.63 -8.61
CA GLN A 22 0.62 -13.50 -10.03
C GLN A 22 2.02 -12.89 -10.26
N TRP A 23 2.90 -12.95 -9.26
CA TRP A 23 4.28 -12.48 -9.41
C TRP A 23 5.14 -13.56 -10.09
N GLU A 24 5.81 -13.19 -11.17
CA GLU A 24 6.72 -14.03 -11.94
C GLU A 24 8.13 -13.41 -12.00
N HIS A 25 9.13 -14.21 -12.37
CA HIS A 25 10.50 -13.73 -12.51
C HIS A 25 10.61 -12.56 -13.50
N GLU A 26 9.85 -12.62 -14.58
CA GLU A 26 9.77 -11.62 -15.65
C GLU A 26 9.30 -10.25 -15.17
N ASP A 27 8.51 -10.18 -14.11
CA ASP A 27 8.08 -8.90 -13.50
C ASP A 27 9.29 -8.15 -12.94
N GLY A 28 10.22 -8.86 -12.26
CA GLY A 28 11.47 -8.29 -11.77
C GLY A 28 12.38 -7.81 -12.90
N GLU A 29 12.50 -8.60 -13.97
CA GLU A 29 13.28 -8.22 -15.15
C GLU A 29 12.67 -7.01 -15.88
N ALA A 30 11.34 -6.93 -15.95
CA ALA A 30 10.65 -5.78 -16.52
C ALA A 30 10.94 -4.50 -15.73
N LEU A 31 10.91 -4.54 -14.40
CA LEU A 31 11.24 -3.37 -13.55
C LEU A 31 12.69 -2.90 -13.79
N LYS A 32 13.65 -3.84 -13.88
CA LYS A 32 15.04 -3.53 -14.20
C LYS A 32 15.17 -2.91 -15.60
N HIS A 33 14.51 -3.50 -16.60
CA HIS A 33 14.53 -3.01 -17.99
C HIS A 33 13.94 -1.61 -18.11
N LEU A 34 12.90 -1.29 -17.34
CA LEU A 34 12.31 0.05 -17.27
C LEU A 34 13.21 1.06 -16.58
N GLY A 35 14.27 0.62 -15.91
CA GLY A 35 15.19 1.48 -15.17
C GLY A 35 14.46 2.21 -14.03
N VAL A 36 13.75 1.47 -13.21
CA VAL A 36 13.02 1.99 -12.06
C VAL A 36 14.00 2.30 -10.92
N ASP A 37 13.90 3.48 -10.34
CA ASP A 37 14.73 3.91 -9.21
C ASP A 37 14.19 3.42 -7.86
N LEU A 38 12.86 3.27 -7.75
CA LEU A 38 12.16 2.83 -6.53
C LEU A 38 10.90 2.06 -6.88
N VAL A 39 10.64 0.95 -6.18
CA VAL A 39 9.39 0.19 -6.29
C VAL A 39 8.59 0.29 -5.01
N LEU A 40 7.31 0.66 -5.11
CA LEU A 40 6.36 0.72 -4.02
C LEU A 40 5.32 -0.40 -4.18
N PHE A 41 5.25 -1.30 -3.20
CA PHE A 41 4.29 -2.39 -3.18
C PHE A 41 3.15 -2.09 -2.20
N VAL A 42 1.92 -2.04 -2.70
CA VAL A 42 0.73 -1.66 -1.92
C VAL A 42 0.01 -2.85 -1.26
N GLY A 43 0.62 -4.05 -1.26
CA GLY A 43 0.09 -5.23 -0.59
C GLY A 43 -0.72 -6.17 -1.49
N ASP A 44 -1.41 -7.13 -0.85
CA ASP A 44 -2.15 -8.23 -1.47
C ASP A 44 -1.26 -9.07 -2.37
N PHE A 45 -0.14 -9.55 -1.83
CA PHE A 45 0.78 -10.46 -2.51
C PHE A 45 0.13 -11.82 -2.80
N GLY A 46 -0.80 -12.23 -1.95
CA GLY A 46 -1.58 -13.44 -2.03
C GLY A 46 -2.11 -13.82 -0.65
N ASN A 47 -2.93 -14.88 -0.54
CA ASN A 47 -3.45 -15.31 0.74
C ASN A 47 -2.32 -15.86 1.62
N GLU A 48 -1.69 -14.96 2.41
CA GLU A 48 -0.49 -15.25 3.21
C GLU A 48 0.62 -15.97 2.39
N SER A 49 0.92 -15.43 1.19
CA SER A 49 1.84 -16.07 0.24
C SER A 49 3.31 -15.78 0.56
N VAL A 50 3.89 -16.59 1.45
CA VAL A 50 5.32 -16.51 1.82
C VAL A 50 6.24 -16.63 0.59
N GLU A 51 5.86 -17.41 -0.42
CA GLU A 51 6.64 -17.62 -1.64
C GLU A 51 6.73 -16.34 -2.49
N VAL A 52 5.59 -15.69 -2.75
CA VAL A 52 5.55 -14.42 -3.50
C VAL A 52 6.31 -13.32 -2.76
N VAL A 53 6.11 -13.22 -1.44
CA VAL A 53 6.84 -12.24 -0.62
C VAL A 53 8.35 -12.50 -0.68
N ARG A 54 8.79 -13.75 -0.63
CA ARG A 54 10.21 -14.13 -0.78
C ARG A 54 10.78 -13.68 -2.12
N ALA A 55 10.05 -13.91 -3.21
CA ALA A 55 10.46 -13.49 -4.55
C ALA A 55 10.60 -11.97 -4.64
N ILE A 56 9.62 -11.22 -4.14
CA ILE A 56 9.64 -9.75 -4.12
C ILE A 56 10.74 -9.21 -3.20
N ALA A 57 10.91 -9.79 -2.01
CA ALA A 57 11.95 -9.39 -1.08
C ALA A 57 13.37 -9.53 -1.68
N SER A 58 13.58 -10.55 -2.51
CA SER A 58 14.86 -10.83 -3.17
C SER A 58 15.21 -9.90 -4.33
N LEU A 59 14.31 -9.01 -4.76
CA LEU A 59 14.60 -8.05 -5.83
C LEU A 59 15.75 -7.12 -5.45
N ASP A 60 16.71 -6.98 -6.33
CA ASP A 60 17.84 -6.03 -6.20
C ASP A 60 17.46 -4.67 -6.79
N ILE A 61 16.40 -4.07 -6.27
CA ILE A 61 15.92 -2.72 -6.59
C ILE A 61 15.48 -2.08 -5.27
N PRO A 62 15.76 -0.78 -5.02
CA PRO A 62 15.22 -0.07 -3.87
C PRO A 62 13.70 -0.22 -3.81
N LYS A 63 13.16 -0.60 -2.64
CA LYS A 63 11.74 -0.86 -2.50
C LYS A 63 11.21 -0.53 -1.12
N ALA A 64 9.92 -0.23 -1.05
CA ALA A 64 9.13 -0.21 0.17
C ALA A 64 7.81 -0.94 -0.05
N ALA A 65 7.27 -1.56 0.99
CA ALA A 65 6.06 -2.36 0.91
C ALA A 65 5.18 -2.16 2.15
N VAL A 66 3.88 -2.24 1.95
CA VAL A 66 2.90 -2.45 3.01
C VAL A 66 2.14 -3.73 2.70
N PHE A 67 1.74 -4.48 3.73
CA PHE A 67 0.92 -5.68 3.55
C PHE A 67 -0.56 -5.33 3.47
N GLY A 68 -1.30 -6.04 2.61
CA GLY A 68 -2.73 -5.91 2.43
C GLY A 68 -3.52 -6.94 3.23
N ASN A 69 -4.84 -6.92 3.10
CA ASN A 69 -5.72 -7.79 3.87
C ASN A 69 -5.59 -9.28 3.49
N HIS A 70 -5.22 -9.59 2.26
CA HIS A 70 -4.95 -10.97 1.84
C HIS A 70 -3.67 -11.53 2.45
N ASP A 71 -2.73 -10.68 2.82
CA ASP A 71 -1.47 -11.09 3.43
C ASP A 71 -1.63 -11.53 4.91
N ALA A 72 -2.83 -11.31 5.52
CA ALA A 72 -3.24 -11.87 6.81
C ALA A 72 -4.59 -12.62 6.73
N TRP A 73 -4.90 -13.18 5.56
CA TRP A 73 -6.19 -13.78 5.24
C TRP A 73 -6.60 -14.89 6.19
N TYR A 74 -5.67 -15.80 6.52
CA TYR A 74 -5.92 -16.93 7.41
C TYR A 74 -5.68 -16.58 8.89
N THR A 75 -5.12 -15.41 9.19
CA THR A 75 -4.75 -15.03 10.55
C THR A 75 -5.69 -13.98 11.15
N ALA A 76 -6.08 -12.97 10.40
CA ALA A 76 -6.83 -11.84 10.95
C ALA A 76 -8.32 -12.15 11.22
N THR A 77 -8.93 -13.12 10.54
CA THR A 77 -10.37 -13.36 10.62
C THR A 77 -10.70 -14.77 11.13
N ASP A 78 -11.85 -14.94 11.83
CA ASP A 78 -12.32 -16.27 12.26
C ASP A 78 -12.61 -17.18 11.09
N TRP A 79 -13.22 -16.63 10.03
CA TRP A 79 -13.50 -17.38 8.82
C TRP A 79 -12.19 -17.80 8.14
N GLY A 80 -11.22 -16.90 7.98
CA GLY A 80 -9.91 -17.20 7.40
C GLY A 80 -9.20 -18.29 8.20
N ARG A 81 -9.21 -18.20 9.53
CA ARG A 81 -8.64 -19.23 10.41
C ARG A 81 -9.26 -20.60 10.18
N SER A 82 -10.57 -20.66 9.92
CA SER A 82 -11.26 -21.94 9.60
C SER A 82 -10.86 -22.53 8.24
N GLN A 83 -10.32 -21.74 7.34
CA GLN A 83 -9.87 -22.11 6.00
C GLN A 83 -8.35 -22.25 5.88
N CYS A 84 -7.62 -22.08 6.99
CA CYS A 84 -6.16 -22.07 7.00
C CYS A 84 -5.58 -23.39 6.46
N PRO A 85 -4.71 -23.37 5.44
CA PRO A 85 -4.17 -24.58 4.83
C PRO A 85 -2.97 -25.16 5.59
N TYR A 86 -2.50 -24.51 6.65
CA TYR A 86 -1.35 -24.94 7.44
C TYR A 86 -1.69 -25.01 8.93
N ASP A 87 -0.85 -25.73 9.70
CA ASP A 87 -0.99 -25.84 11.15
C ASP A 87 -0.42 -24.59 11.83
N ARG A 88 -1.30 -23.70 12.26
CA ARG A 88 -0.95 -22.43 12.91
C ARG A 88 -0.28 -22.59 14.28
N THR A 89 -0.23 -23.80 14.83
CA THR A 89 0.54 -24.09 16.05
C THR A 89 2.03 -24.37 15.75
N GLN A 90 2.36 -24.64 14.48
CA GLN A 90 3.70 -24.95 14.02
C GLN A 90 4.28 -23.88 13.10
N GLU A 91 3.41 -23.16 12.37
CA GLU A 91 3.79 -22.17 11.39
C GLU A 91 3.04 -20.87 11.60
N ASP A 92 3.71 -19.76 11.29
CA ASP A 92 3.14 -18.40 11.28
C ASP A 92 3.56 -17.71 9.97
N TRP A 93 2.69 -17.78 8.98
CA TRP A 93 3.00 -17.24 7.65
C TRP A 93 2.98 -15.71 7.62
N VAL A 94 2.20 -15.06 8.48
CA VAL A 94 2.24 -13.59 8.61
C VAL A 94 3.61 -13.16 9.14
N LYS A 95 4.08 -13.82 10.20
CA LYS A 95 5.41 -13.53 10.74
C LYS A 95 6.51 -13.81 9.70
N GLN A 96 6.43 -14.93 8.96
CA GLN A 96 7.40 -15.27 7.92
C GLN A 96 7.44 -14.20 6.82
N GLN A 97 6.30 -13.69 6.39
CA GLN A 97 6.21 -12.60 5.40
C GLN A 97 6.88 -11.31 5.93
N LEU A 98 6.59 -10.93 7.17
CA LEU A 98 7.19 -9.76 7.82
C LEU A 98 8.71 -9.91 7.94
N ASP A 99 9.19 -11.06 8.39
CA ASP A 99 10.63 -11.36 8.53
C ASP A 99 11.35 -11.31 7.15
N LEU A 100 10.73 -11.84 6.10
CA LEU A 100 11.28 -11.82 4.74
C LEU A 100 11.35 -10.41 4.15
N MET A 101 10.30 -9.61 4.33
CA MET A 101 10.25 -8.24 3.83
C MET A 101 11.21 -7.32 4.61
N GLY A 102 11.40 -7.58 5.90
CA GLY A 102 12.33 -6.88 6.77
C GLY A 102 12.16 -5.36 6.70
N GLU A 103 13.26 -4.61 6.52
CA GLU A 103 13.25 -3.15 6.45
C GLU A 103 12.47 -2.57 5.27
N ALA A 104 12.14 -3.38 4.27
CA ALA A 104 11.29 -2.90 3.17
C ALA A 104 9.82 -2.80 3.57
N HIS A 105 9.36 -3.50 4.63
CA HIS A 105 8.04 -3.31 5.20
C HIS A 105 7.97 -2.02 6.00
N VAL A 106 7.11 -1.09 5.57
CA VAL A 106 6.97 0.24 6.17
C VAL A 106 5.64 0.44 6.92
N GLY A 107 4.81 -0.59 7.08
CA GLY A 107 3.55 -0.47 7.82
C GLY A 107 3.78 0.06 9.25
N TYR A 108 3.16 1.20 9.61
CA TYR A 108 3.41 1.97 10.83
C TYR A 108 4.87 2.45 11.01
N GLY A 109 5.64 2.44 9.93
CA GLY A 109 7.05 2.84 9.92
C GLY A 109 7.40 3.67 8.70
N LYS A 110 8.70 3.84 8.51
CA LYS A 110 9.26 4.59 7.37
C LYS A 110 10.49 3.92 6.79
N ARG A 111 10.83 4.30 5.56
CA ARG A 111 12.12 4.04 4.95
C ARG A 111 12.60 5.27 4.20
N ASP A 112 13.82 5.70 4.49
CA ASP A 112 14.44 6.83 3.82
C ASP A 112 15.25 6.36 2.61
N PHE A 113 15.19 7.15 1.53
CA PHE A 113 15.95 6.99 0.30
C PHE A 113 16.65 8.32 -0.02
N PRO A 114 17.74 8.66 0.69
CA PRO A 114 18.37 9.98 0.60
C PRO A 114 18.86 10.32 -0.81
N GLU A 115 19.31 9.33 -1.59
CA GLU A 115 19.78 9.53 -2.97
C GLU A 115 18.63 9.98 -3.91
N LEU A 116 17.38 9.71 -3.51
CA LEU A 116 16.16 10.08 -4.23
C LEU A 116 15.46 11.29 -3.60
N ASP A 117 15.94 11.79 -2.45
CA ASP A 117 15.29 12.82 -1.63
C ASP A 117 13.85 12.46 -1.28
N VAL A 118 13.61 11.21 -0.90
CA VAL A 118 12.29 10.66 -0.57
C VAL A 118 12.34 9.84 0.70
N THR A 119 11.38 10.07 1.61
CA THR A 119 11.01 9.14 2.67
C THR A 119 9.67 8.48 2.33
N VAL A 120 9.59 7.16 2.37
CA VAL A 120 8.35 6.41 2.24
C VAL A 120 7.81 6.07 3.62
N VAL A 121 6.57 6.45 3.90
CA VAL A 121 5.87 6.21 5.17
C VAL A 121 4.68 5.29 4.92
N GLY A 122 4.60 4.20 5.67
CA GLY A 122 3.52 3.24 5.54
C GLY A 122 2.30 3.57 6.42
N SER A 123 1.13 3.28 5.89
CA SER A 123 -0.13 3.33 6.63
C SER A 123 -0.32 2.07 7.50
N ARG A 124 -1.54 1.87 8.00
CA ARG A 124 -1.96 0.66 8.71
C ARG A 124 -1.83 -0.55 7.78
N PRO A 125 -0.97 -1.54 8.10
CA PRO A 125 -0.86 -2.76 7.31
C PRO A 125 -2.07 -3.67 7.52
N PHE A 126 -2.31 -4.59 6.58
CA PHE A 126 -3.38 -5.60 6.62
C PHE A 126 -4.81 -5.03 6.71
N THR A 127 -5.01 -3.78 6.27
CA THR A 127 -6.31 -3.10 6.36
C THR A 127 -7.31 -3.65 5.36
N TRP A 128 -8.59 -3.64 5.77
CA TRP A 128 -9.76 -3.96 4.95
C TRP A 128 -10.53 -2.72 4.52
N GLY A 129 -10.06 -1.53 4.90
CA GLY A 129 -10.71 -0.27 4.64
C GLY A 129 -12.02 -0.05 5.40
N GLY A 130 -12.54 1.16 5.24
CA GLY A 130 -13.84 1.58 5.77
C GLY A 130 -13.77 2.22 7.16
N SER A 131 -14.93 2.73 7.58
CA SER A 131 -15.08 3.55 8.79
C SER A 131 -15.20 2.78 10.10
N GLU A 132 -15.10 1.45 10.07
CA GLU A 132 -15.16 0.61 11.27
C GLU A 132 -13.78 0.08 11.63
N TRP A 133 -13.44 0.10 12.94
CA TRP A 133 -12.24 -0.54 13.46
C TRP A 133 -12.44 -2.05 13.53
N LYS A 134 -12.04 -2.75 12.48
CA LYS A 134 -12.20 -4.20 12.36
C LYS A 134 -10.97 -4.94 12.89
N TYR A 135 -11.20 -6.19 13.32
CA TYR A 135 -10.12 -7.11 13.75
C TYR A 135 -9.26 -6.52 14.88
N ALA A 136 -9.92 -5.90 15.86
CA ALA A 136 -9.28 -5.23 16.99
C ALA A 136 -8.25 -6.11 17.71
N ASP A 137 -8.56 -7.40 17.94
CA ASP A 137 -7.64 -8.35 18.57
C ASP A 137 -6.36 -8.53 17.76
N PHE A 138 -6.48 -8.66 16.42
CA PHE A 138 -5.33 -8.77 15.53
C PHE A 138 -4.42 -7.54 15.64
N TYR A 139 -4.98 -6.32 15.57
CA TYR A 139 -4.18 -5.09 15.65
C TYR A 139 -3.56 -4.89 17.02
N ARG A 140 -4.28 -5.21 18.10
CA ARG A 140 -3.76 -5.16 19.46
C ARG A 140 -2.59 -6.13 19.64
N ASP A 141 -2.75 -7.37 19.21
CA ASP A 141 -1.79 -8.44 19.44
C ASP A 141 -0.51 -8.30 18.58
N TRP A 142 -0.63 -7.78 17.35
CA TRP A 142 0.49 -7.61 16.43
C TRP A 142 1.17 -6.24 16.50
N PHE A 143 0.43 -5.18 16.79
CA PHE A 143 0.91 -3.80 16.69
C PHE A 143 0.69 -2.97 17.96
N GLY A 144 -0.03 -3.48 18.95
CA GLY A 144 -0.39 -2.73 20.15
C GLY A 144 -1.31 -1.53 19.88
N VAL A 145 -2.16 -1.64 18.84
CA VAL A 145 -3.05 -0.56 18.35
C VAL A 145 -4.50 -0.98 18.50
N GLU A 146 -5.32 -0.12 19.11
CA GLU A 146 -6.72 -0.44 19.42
C GLU A 146 -7.73 0.52 18.76
N SER A 147 -7.26 1.58 18.10
CA SER A 147 -8.13 2.61 17.54
C SER A 147 -7.53 3.30 16.30
N PHE A 148 -8.41 3.94 15.51
CA PHE A 148 -7.98 4.82 14.42
C PHE A 148 -7.09 5.97 14.89
N GLU A 149 -7.36 6.53 16.09
CA GLU A 149 -6.57 7.63 16.66
C GLU A 149 -5.13 7.19 16.96
N GLU A 150 -4.94 6.00 17.55
CA GLU A 150 -3.62 5.43 17.81
C GLU A 150 -2.89 5.10 16.51
N SER A 151 -3.60 4.50 15.54
CA SER A 151 -3.08 4.22 14.22
C SER A 151 -2.60 5.50 13.50
N ALA A 152 -3.44 6.54 13.45
CA ALA A 152 -3.08 7.83 12.86
C ALA A 152 -1.86 8.48 13.55
N ARG A 153 -1.75 8.32 14.88
CA ARG A 153 -0.60 8.80 15.64
C ARG A 153 0.69 8.08 15.25
N LEU A 154 0.66 6.77 15.05
CA LEU A 154 1.82 6.01 14.59
C LEU A 154 2.25 6.42 13.18
N ILE A 155 1.29 6.54 12.26
CA ILE A 155 1.55 6.99 10.88
C ILE A 155 2.20 8.37 10.86
N ALA A 156 1.59 9.35 11.57
CA ALA A 156 2.12 10.71 11.68
C ALA A 156 3.45 10.78 12.45
N GLY A 157 3.68 9.86 13.39
CA GLY A 157 4.92 9.70 14.13
C GLY A 157 6.06 9.27 13.20
N ALA A 158 5.84 8.23 12.41
CA ALA A 158 6.81 7.77 11.40
C ALA A 158 7.15 8.87 10.39
N ALA A 159 6.15 9.63 9.94
CA ALA A 159 6.36 10.76 9.04
C ALA A 159 7.15 11.92 9.70
N ALA A 160 6.98 12.14 11.01
CA ALA A 160 7.73 13.17 11.73
C ALA A 160 9.23 12.85 11.83
N GLU A 161 9.59 11.58 11.78
CA GLU A 161 10.98 11.08 11.79
C GLU A 161 11.59 11.00 10.39
N ALA A 162 10.89 11.43 9.33
CA ALA A 162 11.38 11.42 7.95
C ALA A 162 12.62 12.29 7.80
N ASP A 163 13.71 11.72 7.24
CA ASP A 163 14.96 12.43 7.01
C ASP A 163 14.91 13.33 5.76
N CYS A 164 14.06 12.97 4.78
CA CYS A 164 13.87 13.74 3.55
C CYS A 164 12.70 14.72 3.66
N GLU A 165 12.72 15.76 2.81
CA GLU A 165 11.63 16.74 2.76
C GLU A 165 10.39 16.16 2.09
N ASN A 166 10.57 15.34 1.05
CA ASN A 166 9.48 14.71 0.31
C ASN A 166 9.05 13.42 1.00
N VAL A 167 7.80 13.39 1.45
CA VAL A 167 7.18 12.20 2.08
C VAL A 167 6.18 11.59 1.11
N ILE A 168 6.45 10.35 0.69
CA ILE A 168 5.50 9.53 -0.05
C ILE A 168 4.79 8.62 0.93
N PHE A 169 3.46 8.65 0.92
CA PHE A 169 2.67 7.73 1.71
C PHE A 169 2.30 6.48 0.92
N LEU A 170 2.45 5.33 1.56
CA LEU A 170 2.20 4.01 1.01
C LEU A 170 1.17 3.28 1.86
N GLY A 171 0.00 2.99 1.29
CA GLY A 171 -1.07 2.25 1.95
C GLY A 171 -1.50 1.02 1.19
N HIS A 172 -2.22 0.10 1.86
CA HIS A 172 -2.96 -0.93 1.14
C HIS A 172 -4.30 -0.37 0.69
N THR A 173 -5.16 0.08 1.60
CA THR A 173 -6.35 0.87 1.26
C THR A 173 -5.98 2.34 1.20
N GLY A 174 -6.63 3.11 0.32
CA GLY A 174 -6.43 4.56 0.25
C GLY A 174 -7.03 5.30 1.45
N PRO A 175 -6.70 6.58 1.65
CA PRO A 175 -7.30 7.39 2.70
C PRO A 175 -8.76 7.72 2.39
N THR A 176 -9.56 8.02 3.42
CA THR A 176 -10.88 8.64 3.25
C THR A 176 -10.78 10.02 2.60
N GLY A 177 -11.87 10.48 1.98
CA GLY A 177 -11.95 11.81 1.35
C GLY A 177 -11.71 11.81 -0.17
N LEU A 178 -11.55 10.63 -0.78
CA LEU A 178 -11.33 10.50 -2.23
C LEU A 178 -12.61 10.27 -3.04
N GLY A 179 -13.79 10.41 -2.42
CA GLY A 179 -15.11 10.28 -3.03
C GLY A 179 -15.91 9.09 -2.54
N GLU A 180 -17.23 9.16 -2.77
CA GLU A 180 -18.21 8.16 -2.29
C GLU A 180 -18.87 7.37 -3.41
N ALA A 181 -18.72 7.78 -4.67
CA ALA A 181 -19.26 7.05 -5.80
C ALA A 181 -18.51 5.72 -6.01
N PRO A 182 -19.17 4.64 -6.46
CA PRO A 182 -18.52 3.34 -6.66
C PRO A 182 -17.25 3.39 -7.53
N GLU A 183 -17.21 4.31 -8.48
CA GLU A 183 -16.09 4.54 -9.39
C GLU A 183 -14.98 5.45 -8.84
N ASP A 184 -15.17 6.06 -7.69
CA ASP A 184 -14.13 6.86 -7.03
C ASP A 184 -13.00 5.96 -6.49
N PRO A 185 -11.78 6.50 -6.24
CA PRO A 185 -10.61 5.69 -5.90
C PRO A 185 -10.80 4.72 -4.73
N CYS A 186 -11.58 5.13 -3.72
CA CYS A 186 -11.93 4.30 -2.56
C CYS A 186 -13.43 4.03 -2.44
N GLY A 187 -14.22 4.29 -3.49
CA GLY A 187 -15.67 4.11 -3.47
C GLY A 187 -16.10 2.66 -3.41
N ARG A 188 -17.12 2.35 -2.59
CA ARG A 188 -17.65 1.00 -2.44
C ARG A 188 -18.48 0.59 -3.65
N ASP A 189 -18.09 -0.47 -4.35
CA ASP A 189 -18.70 -0.98 -5.58
C ASP A 189 -19.49 -2.28 -5.41
N TRP A 190 -19.87 -2.62 -4.16
CA TRP A 190 -20.79 -3.72 -3.80
C TRP A 190 -21.96 -3.20 -2.97
N LYS A 191 -23.00 -4.01 -2.84
CA LYS A 191 -24.25 -3.61 -2.12
C LYS A 191 -24.05 -3.45 -0.62
N PRO A 192 -24.57 -2.37 -0.03
CA PRO A 192 -25.16 -1.21 -0.69
C PRO A 192 -24.11 -0.40 -1.43
N LEU A 193 -24.39 0.03 -2.69
CA LEU A 193 -23.46 0.79 -3.51
C LEU A 193 -23.17 2.17 -2.92
N GLY A 194 -21.94 2.62 -3.13
CA GLY A 194 -21.50 3.94 -2.69
C GLY A 194 -21.04 3.96 -1.23
N GLY A 195 -20.51 5.08 -0.84
CA GLY A 195 -19.84 5.30 0.43
C GLY A 195 -18.33 5.19 0.30
N ASP A 196 -17.64 6.00 1.07
CA ASP A 196 -16.18 6.02 1.13
C ASP A 196 -15.67 4.81 1.92
N TRP A 197 -14.81 4.02 1.31
CA TRP A 197 -14.19 2.83 1.90
C TRP A 197 -12.71 3.01 2.23
N GLY A 198 -12.25 4.25 2.18
CA GLY A 198 -10.89 4.61 2.59
C GLY A 198 -10.66 4.44 4.09
N ASP A 199 -9.40 4.51 4.48
CA ASP A 199 -8.95 4.43 5.88
C ASP A 199 -8.94 5.82 6.53
N PRO A 200 -9.72 6.06 7.61
CA PRO A 200 -9.75 7.34 8.31
C PRO A 200 -8.42 7.71 8.97
N ASP A 201 -7.75 6.74 9.56
CA ASP A 201 -6.44 6.91 10.21
C ASP A 201 -5.33 7.28 9.21
N PHE A 202 -5.43 6.77 7.98
CA PHE A 202 -4.50 7.13 6.93
C PHE A 202 -4.68 8.59 6.49
N ALA A 203 -5.93 9.02 6.29
CA ALA A 203 -6.25 10.42 5.99
C ALA A 203 -5.74 11.36 7.09
N GLU A 204 -6.03 11.05 8.34
CA GLU A 204 -5.60 11.83 9.50
C GLU A 204 -4.06 11.87 9.64
N GLY A 205 -3.38 10.74 9.39
CA GLY A 205 -1.91 10.67 9.38
C GLY A 205 -1.28 11.59 8.34
N ILE A 206 -1.85 11.64 7.13
CA ILE A 206 -1.43 12.54 6.05
C ILE A 206 -1.64 14.00 6.44
N ASP A 207 -2.81 14.35 6.97
CA ASP A 207 -3.15 15.72 7.36
C ASP A 207 -2.28 16.25 8.50
N ARG A 208 -1.99 15.42 9.50
CA ARG A 208 -1.05 15.74 10.57
C ARG A 208 0.37 15.97 10.04
N THR A 209 0.78 15.22 9.03
CA THR A 209 2.09 15.38 8.40
C THR A 209 2.21 16.68 7.62
N ARG A 210 1.20 17.00 6.81
CA ARG A 210 1.12 18.29 6.10
C ARG A 210 1.09 19.47 7.06
N SER A 211 0.33 19.39 8.15
CA SER A 211 0.22 20.43 9.17
C SER A 211 1.58 20.73 9.85
N ARG A 212 2.54 19.80 9.80
CA ARG A 212 3.91 19.97 10.27
C ARG A 212 4.86 20.53 9.20
N GLY A 213 4.35 20.85 8.02
CA GLY A 213 5.11 21.48 6.93
C GLY A 213 5.86 20.51 6.02
N LYS A 214 5.69 19.19 6.15
CA LYS A 214 6.29 18.22 5.23
C LYS A 214 5.59 18.26 3.87
N HIS A 215 6.36 18.13 2.79
CA HIS A 215 5.84 18.03 1.43
C HIS A 215 5.38 16.59 1.14
N VAL A 216 4.11 16.44 0.72
CA VAL A 216 3.50 15.15 0.38
C VAL A 216 3.15 15.13 -1.11
N PRO A 217 4.07 14.76 -2.00
CA PRO A 217 3.81 14.77 -3.44
C PRO A 217 2.95 13.59 -3.92
N LEU A 218 3.02 12.43 -3.24
CA LEU A 218 2.36 11.20 -3.67
C LEU A 218 1.81 10.42 -2.48
N VAL A 219 0.58 9.94 -2.63
CA VAL A 219 -0.06 8.90 -1.80
C VAL A 219 -0.46 7.77 -2.71
N THR A 220 0.02 6.56 -2.47
CA THR A 220 -0.29 5.41 -3.32
C THR A 220 -0.85 4.24 -2.50
N PHE A 221 -1.79 3.52 -3.11
CA PHE A 221 -2.54 2.46 -2.47
C PHE A 221 -3.11 1.47 -3.51
N GLY A 222 -3.79 0.41 -3.05
CA GLY A 222 -4.42 -0.63 -3.85
C GLY A 222 -5.82 -1.00 -3.36
N HIS A 223 -6.07 -2.29 -3.12
CA HIS A 223 -7.28 -2.88 -2.55
C HIS A 223 -8.53 -2.75 -3.41
N MET A 224 -8.89 -1.54 -3.81
CA MET A 224 -10.08 -1.28 -4.60
C MET A 224 -9.77 -1.46 -6.08
N HIS A 225 -9.98 -2.68 -6.60
CA HIS A 225 -9.62 -3.07 -7.96
C HIS A 225 -10.23 -2.16 -9.03
N HIS A 226 -9.54 -2.01 -10.16
CA HIS A 226 -9.95 -1.14 -11.28
C HIS A 226 -11.28 -1.58 -11.90
N LYS A 227 -11.53 -2.90 -12.02
CA LYS A 227 -12.80 -3.41 -12.54
C LYS A 227 -13.87 -3.37 -11.47
N LEU A 228 -14.90 -2.57 -11.70
CA LEU A 228 -16.02 -2.43 -10.77
C LEU A 228 -16.84 -3.72 -10.71
N ARG A 229 -17.13 -4.19 -9.49
CA ARG A 229 -17.86 -5.44 -9.26
C ARG A 229 -19.32 -5.39 -9.72
N HIS A 230 -19.96 -4.20 -9.61
CA HIS A 230 -21.37 -4.03 -9.89
C HIS A 230 -21.72 -3.89 -11.37
N THR A 231 -20.80 -3.39 -12.22
CA THR A 231 -21.07 -3.16 -13.65
C THR A 231 -20.19 -3.98 -14.58
N LYS A 232 -18.91 -4.20 -14.27
CA LYS A 232 -17.90 -4.85 -15.12
C LYS A 232 -17.61 -4.14 -16.46
N GLN A 233 -18.25 -3.01 -16.71
CA GLN A 233 -18.15 -2.23 -17.95
C GLN A 233 -17.34 -0.95 -17.75
N GLU A 234 -17.37 -0.40 -16.54
CA GLU A 234 -16.67 0.82 -16.16
C GLU A 234 -15.46 0.48 -15.31
N LEU A 235 -14.48 1.37 -15.35
CA LEU A 235 -13.28 1.27 -14.54
C LEU A 235 -13.34 2.28 -13.41
N ARG A 236 -12.75 1.91 -12.28
CA ARG A 236 -12.48 2.80 -11.15
C ARG A 236 -11.51 3.89 -11.57
N LYS A 237 -11.69 5.09 -11.05
CA LYS A 237 -10.72 6.18 -11.15
C LYS A 237 -9.46 5.77 -10.39
N SER A 238 -8.34 5.68 -11.10
CA SER A 238 -7.06 5.34 -10.49
C SER A 238 -6.28 6.55 -9.99
N LEU A 239 -6.66 7.76 -10.38
CA LEU A 239 -5.92 8.98 -10.08
C LEU A 239 -6.85 10.07 -9.56
N SER A 240 -6.40 10.76 -8.51
CA SER A 240 -6.98 12.01 -8.00
C SER A 240 -5.84 12.97 -7.63
N VAL A 241 -6.07 14.27 -7.74
CA VAL A 241 -5.08 15.30 -7.36
C VAL A 241 -5.77 16.29 -6.43
N SER A 242 -5.20 16.52 -5.26
CA SER A 242 -5.72 17.51 -4.32
C SER A 242 -5.41 18.95 -4.74
N ALA A 243 -6.06 19.91 -4.08
CA ALA A 243 -5.81 21.33 -4.31
C ALA A 243 -4.36 21.75 -3.99
N GLU A 244 -3.70 21.03 -3.07
CA GLU A 244 -2.31 21.25 -2.67
C GLU A 244 -1.31 20.57 -3.62
N GLY A 245 -1.80 19.87 -4.65
CA GLY A 245 -0.97 19.22 -5.66
C GLY A 245 -0.53 17.79 -5.31
N THR A 246 -1.01 17.20 -4.21
CA THR A 246 -0.74 15.80 -3.90
C THR A 246 -1.45 14.88 -4.89
N VAL A 247 -0.71 13.96 -5.48
CA VAL A 247 -1.25 12.90 -6.34
C VAL A 247 -1.65 11.71 -5.48
N TYR A 248 -2.89 11.25 -5.63
CA TYR A 248 -3.42 10.01 -5.04
C TYR A 248 -3.54 8.96 -6.15
N LEU A 249 -2.82 7.86 -6.02
CA LEU A 249 -2.75 6.81 -7.03
C LEU A 249 -3.23 5.47 -6.47
N ASN A 250 -4.35 4.98 -7.01
CA ASN A 250 -4.79 3.59 -6.81
C ASN A 250 -4.13 2.70 -7.87
N ALA A 251 -3.30 1.76 -7.44
CA ALA A 251 -2.53 0.84 -8.30
C ALA A 251 -3.10 -0.59 -8.32
N ALA A 252 -4.30 -0.82 -7.82
CA ALA A 252 -4.94 -2.13 -7.87
C ALA A 252 -5.63 -2.36 -9.24
N SER A 253 -5.33 -3.41 -9.96
CA SER A 253 -4.40 -4.49 -9.75
C SER A 253 -3.34 -4.50 -10.86
N VAL A 254 -2.27 -5.31 -10.69
CA VAL A 254 -1.21 -5.44 -11.70
C VAL A 254 -1.80 -5.91 -13.04
N PRO A 255 -1.58 -5.16 -14.14
CA PRO A 255 -2.03 -5.61 -15.47
C PRO A 255 -1.22 -6.83 -15.92
N ARG A 256 -1.92 -7.78 -16.55
CA ARG A 256 -1.28 -8.95 -17.16
C ARG A 256 -1.52 -8.95 -18.68
N ILE A 257 -0.46 -9.19 -19.43
CA ILE A 257 -0.54 -9.47 -20.86
C ILE A 257 -0.82 -10.96 -20.99
N ILE A 258 -2.01 -11.30 -21.45
CA ILE A 258 -2.39 -12.70 -21.72
C ILE A 258 -2.27 -12.91 -23.23
N ASP A 259 -1.35 -13.77 -23.64
CA ASP A 259 -1.30 -14.28 -25.01
C ASP A 259 -2.49 -15.23 -25.22
N ARG A 260 -3.41 -14.86 -26.11
CA ARG A 260 -4.62 -15.65 -26.40
C ARG A 260 -4.40 -16.69 -27.52
N GLU A 261 -3.19 -16.83 -28.01
CA GLU A 261 -2.85 -17.77 -29.08
C GLU A 261 -2.24 -19.10 -28.57
N ARG A 262 -2.59 -19.48 -27.32
CA ARG A 262 -2.26 -20.81 -26.77
C ARG A 262 -3.48 -21.51 -26.22
#